data_78ce84d92aae3d07d534fc156108acf2
#
_entry.id   78ce84d92aae3d07d534fc156108acf2
#
_cell.length_a   1.000
_cell.length_b   1.000
_cell.length_c   1.000
_cell.angle_alpha   90.00
_cell.angle_beta   90.00
_cell.angle_gamma   90.00
#
_symmetry.space_group_name_H-M   'P 1'
#
loop_
_entity.id
_entity.type
_entity.pdbx_description
1 polymer ?
#
loop_
_entity_poly.entity_id
_entity_poly.type
_entity_poly.pdbx_seq_one_letter_code
_entity_poly.pdbx_strand_id
1 'polypeptide(L)'
;MKTLALILSMGLGLGAAVNLKDPTPAEIETIIKRFAQKESDFSRARQNYIYRQITRMNEMDPSRKRVIGKYETTSDWVFVDGKRTERLVYAPPQTLQNLLLEPEDLQDMRDTLPFVLTSEELDSYYVRYLGHELVDEVPCFVFAIKPKRNEPGKRYFAGTAWVDDQELQIVKTYGRPMGKKRSAGSQYPKFETYREQVDGKYWFPTYTVSTDTLVFDSSVVPIKMTIKYQDYKRFGAESDIKFGDVVEAPSDKDKPKPPKP
;
A
#
# COMPACT_ATOMS: atom_id res chain seq x y z
N MET A 1 45.49 8.10 43.69
CA MET A 1 44.94 7.60 42.42
C MET A 1 43.90 6.54 42.78
N LYS A 2 42.58 6.89 42.63
CA LYS A 2 41.48 5.96 42.91
C LYS A 2 40.82 5.65 41.57
N THR A 3 40.98 4.41 41.12
CA THR A 3 40.42 3.91 39.85
C THR A 3 38.95 3.55 40.09
N LEU A 4 38.04 4.25 39.44
CA LEU A 4 36.60 3.98 39.48
C LEU A 4 36.27 2.96 38.37
N ALA A 5 35.89 1.75 38.75
CA ALA A 5 35.43 0.73 37.82
C ALA A 5 33.95 0.95 37.51
N LEU A 6 33.64 1.26 36.26
CA LEU A 6 32.28 1.40 35.74
C LEU A 6 31.77 0.00 35.36
N ILE A 7 30.83 -0.56 36.14
CA ILE A 7 30.17 -1.82 35.85
C ILE A 7 29.00 -1.50 34.90
N LEU A 8 29.17 -1.88 33.63
CA LEU A 8 28.13 -1.80 32.60
C LEU A 8 27.23 -3.05 32.76
N SER A 9 26.08 -2.90 33.42
CA SER A 9 25.09 -3.96 33.50
C SER A 9 24.34 -4.06 32.15
N MET A 10 24.71 -5.06 31.36
CA MET A 10 23.91 -5.50 30.20
C MET A 10 22.64 -6.16 30.73
N GLY A 11 21.53 -5.41 30.73
CA GLY A 11 20.18 -5.97 30.92
C GLY A 11 19.81 -6.80 29.70
N LEU A 12 19.88 -8.13 29.79
CA LEU A 12 19.19 -9.00 28.87
C LEU A 12 17.67 -8.79 29.08
N GLY A 13 17.05 -8.04 28.21
CA GLY A 13 15.60 -8.04 28.07
C GLY A 13 15.17 -9.43 27.58
N LEU A 14 14.71 -10.29 28.48
CA LEU A 14 13.93 -11.45 28.11
C LEU A 14 12.64 -10.91 27.47
N GLY A 15 12.59 -10.94 26.14
CA GLY A 15 11.34 -10.83 25.43
C GLY A 15 10.43 -11.95 25.92
N ALA A 16 9.42 -11.61 26.70
CA ALA A 16 8.37 -12.55 27.06
C ALA A 16 7.76 -13.05 25.76
N ALA A 17 7.96 -14.33 25.42
CA ALA A 17 7.23 -14.98 24.37
C ALA A 17 5.75 -14.90 24.77
N VAL A 18 4.98 -14.05 24.11
CA VAL A 18 3.54 -13.98 24.29
C VAL A 18 3.01 -15.31 23.83
N ASN A 19 2.66 -16.17 24.75
CA ASN A 19 2.10 -17.50 24.48
C ASN A 19 0.62 -17.28 24.09
N LEU A 20 0.40 -16.80 22.87
CA LEU A 20 -0.90 -16.60 22.29
C LEU A 20 -1.48 -17.98 21.97
N LYS A 21 -2.49 -18.39 22.72
CA LYS A 21 -3.23 -19.63 22.44
C LYS A 21 -3.93 -19.45 21.09
N ASP A 22 -3.69 -20.36 20.16
CA ASP A 22 -4.40 -20.36 18.88
C ASP A 22 -5.92 -20.42 19.09
N PRO A 23 -6.70 -19.61 18.35
CA PRO A 23 -8.15 -19.64 18.41
C PRO A 23 -8.71 -20.98 17.92
N THR A 24 -9.81 -21.42 18.51
CA THR A 24 -10.57 -22.58 18.03
C THR A 24 -11.18 -22.28 16.63
N PRO A 25 -11.58 -23.30 15.86
CA PRO A 25 -12.22 -23.08 14.57
C PRO A 25 -13.45 -22.15 14.61
N ALA A 26 -14.28 -22.25 15.65
CA ALA A 26 -15.44 -21.38 15.83
C ALA A 26 -15.06 -19.92 16.16
N GLU A 27 -13.99 -19.73 16.93
CA GLU A 27 -13.44 -18.39 17.20
C GLU A 27 -12.84 -17.80 15.92
N ILE A 28 -12.13 -18.59 15.10
CA ILE A 28 -11.58 -18.15 13.81
C ILE A 28 -12.68 -17.63 12.89
N GLU A 29 -13.79 -18.35 12.74
CA GLU A 29 -14.93 -17.89 11.95
C GLU A 29 -15.51 -16.56 12.46
N THR A 30 -15.58 -16.43 13.78
CA THR A 30 -16.06 -15.19 14.42
C THR A 30 -15.08 -14.03 14.18
N ILE A 31 -13.77 -14.28 14.31
CA ILE A 31 -12.72 -13.30 14.02
C ILE A 31 -12.81 -12.84 12.57
N ILE A 32 -12.92 -13.75 11.60
CA ILE A 32 -13.04 -13.43 10.17
C ILE A 32 -14.25 -12.52 9.91
N LYS A 33 -15.42 -12.84 10.44
CA LYS A 33 -16.63 -12.02 10.29
C LYS A 33 -16.46 -10.63 10.91
N ARG A 34 -15.85 -10.55 12.09
CA ARG A 34 -15.64 -9.29 12.80
C ARG A 34 -14.62 -8.40 12.11
N PHE A 35 -13.48 -8.95 11.65
CA PHE A 35 -12.54 -8.12 10.92
C PHE A 35 -13.10 -7.66 9.57
N ALA A 36 -13.83 -8.49 8.83
CA ALA A 36 -14.50 -8.08 7.60
C ALA A 36 -15.51 -6.93 7.85
N GLN A 37 -16.23 -6.98 8.99
CA GLN A 37 -17.10 -5.86 9.39
C GLN A 37 -16.30 -4.58 9.70
N LYS A 38 -15.15 -4.70 10.39
CA LYS A 38 -14.25 -3.56 10.65
C LYS A 38 -13.69 -2.97 9.35
N GLU A 39 -13.34 -3.82 8.39
CA GLU A 39 -12.90 -3.38 7.07
C GLU A 39 -14.03 -2.71 6.26
N SER A 40 -15.29 -3.15 6.42
CA SER A 40 -16.45 -2.45 5.85
C SER A 40 -16.62 -1.06 6.46
N ASP A 41 -16.45 -0.94 7.79
CA ASP A 41 -16.52 0.36 8.49
C ASP A 41 -15.38 1.29 8.05
N PHE A 42 -14.16 0.76 7.94
CA PHE A 42 -13.00 1.48 7.42
C PHE A 42 -13.21 1.92 5.96
N SER A 43 -13.71 1.05 5.09
CA SER A 43 -13.97 1.35 3.68
C SER A 43 -14.94 2.54 3.53
N ARG A 44 -16.01 2.57 4.34
CA ARG A 44 -16.95 3.69 4.39
C ARG A 44 -16.32 4.96 4.95
N ALA A 45 -15.57 4.84 6.06
CA ALA A 45 -14.92 5.98 6.69
C ALA A 45 -13.87 6.62 5.77
N ARG A 46 -13.05 5.80 5.10
CA ARG A 46 -11.98 6.23 4.19
C ARG A 46 -12.50 7.13 3.06
N GLN A 47 -13.76 6.96 2.64
CA GLN A 47 -14.36 7.81 1.61
C GLN A 47 -14.48 9.28 2.04
N ASN A 48 -14.42 9.57 3.34
CA ASN A 48 -14.48 10.92 3.90
C ASN A 48 -13.09 11.51 4.22
N TYR A 49 -12.01 10.88 3.74
CA TYR A 49 -10.66 11.39 3.97
C TYR A 49 -10.02 11.87 2.68
N ILE A 50 -9.29 12.96 2.81
CA ILE A 50 -8.36 13.46 1.81
C ILE A 50 -6.96 12.99 2.19
N TYR A 51 -6.08 12.84 1.19
CA TYR A 51 -4.68 12.46 1.41
C TYR A 51 -3.85 12.73 0.15
N ARG A 52 -2.55 12.75 0.31
CA ARG A 52 -1.58 12.79 -0.79
C ARG A 52 -1.05 11.40 -1.09
N GLN A 53 -1.02 11.03 -2.36
CA GLN A 53 -0.41 9.81 -2.87
C GLN A 53 0.81 10.16 -3.72
N ILE A 54 1.95 9.55 -3.40
CA ILE A 54 3.19 9.69 -4.18
C ILE A 54 3.55 8.30 -4.70
N THR A 55 3.45 8.12 -6.01
CA THR A 55 3.76 6.86 -6.70
C THR A 55 5.07 6.99 -7.44
N ARG A 56 5.98 6.04 -7.24
CA ARG A 56 7.23 5.91 -7.98
C ARG A 56 7.41 4.47 -8.44
N MET A 57 7.60 4.29 -9.72
CA MET A 57 7.96 3.00 -10.31
C MET A 57 9.25 3.15 -11.10
N ASN A 58 10.21 2.30 -10.80
CA ASN A 58 11.47 2.18 -11.52
C ASN A 58 11.46 0.87 -12.30
N GLU A 59 11.68 0.98 -13.59
CA GLU A 59 12.06 -0.15 -14.43
C GLU A 59 13.55 -0.38 -14.28
N MET A 60 13.93 -1.61 -13.98
CA MET A 60 15.30 -1.98 -13.72
C MET A 60 15.90 -2.73 -14.92
N ASP A 61 17.20 -2.60 -15.12
CA ASP A 61 17.89 -3.46 -16.06
C ASP A 61 17.78 -4.96 -15.64
N PRO A 62 18.02 -5.92 -16.54
CA PRO A 62 17.91 -7.34 -16.21
C PRO A 62 18.81 -7.79 -15.03
N SER A 63 19.93 -7.10 -14.80
CA SER A 63 20.81 -7.35 -13.65
C SER A 63 20.29 -6.74 -12.34
N ARG A 64 19.21 -5.93 -12.38
CA ARG A 64 18.60 -5.19 -11.27
C ARG A 64 19.51 -4.15 -10.60
N LYS A 65 20.58 -3.75 -11.26
CA LYS A 65 21.56 -2.81 -10.70
C LYS A 65 21.25 -1.35 -11.06
N ARG A 66 20.67 -1.11 -12.24
CA ARG A 66 20.44 0.24 -12.76
C ARG A 66 18.95 0.46 -13.05
N VAL A 67 18.51 1.68 -12.81
CA VAL A 67 17.21 2.17 -13.27
C VAL A 67 17.36 2.57 -14.73
N ILE A 68 16.53 2.00 -15.61
CA ILE A 68 16.51 2.29 -17.05
C ILE A 68 15.29 3.09 -17.46
N GLY A 69 14.23 3.08 -16.64
CA GLY A 69 13.02 3.85 -16.87
C GLY A 69 12.31 4.20 -15.58
N LYS A 70 11.50 5.26 -15.61
CA LYS A 70 10.77 5.76 -14.44
C LYS A 70 9.35 6.17 -14.80
N TYR A 71 8.46 5.93 -13.85
CA TYR A 71 7.15 6.55 -13.77
C TYR A 71 7.01 7.16 -12.37
N GLU A 72 6.58 8.42 -12.31
CA GLU A 72 6.40 9.13 -11.04
C GLU A 72 5.16 10.01 -11.11
N THR A 73 4.35 9.99 -10.05
CA THR A 73 3.22 10.90 -9.88
C THR A 73 3.05 11.30 -8.43
N THR A 74 2.56 12.51 -8.23
CA THR A 74 2.02 12.96 -6.95
C THR A 74 0.61 13.46 -7.18
N SER A 75 -0.34 12.90 -6.46
CA SER A 75 -1.77 13.26 -6.53
C SER A 75 -2.30 13.61 -5.16
N ASP A 76 -3.14 14.63 -5.08
CA ASP A 76 -3.97 14.94 -3.93
C ASP A 76 -5.38 14.41 -4.15
N TRP A 77 -5.87 13.60 -3.24
CA TRP A 77 -7.26 13.20 -3.17
C TRP A 77 -8.02 14.21 -2.34
N VAL A 78 -8.86 14.99 -3.00
CA VAL A 78 -9.59 16.14 -2.42
C VAL A 78 -11.08 16.04 -2.70
N PHE A 79 -11.86 16.87 -2.04
CA PHE A 79 -13.28 17.04 -2.39
C PHE A 79 -13.47 18.28 -3.26
N VAL A 80 -14.12 18.09 -4.39
CA VAL A 80 -14.56 19.16 -5.30
C VAL A 80 -16.07 18.98 -5.48
N ASP A 81 -16.86 19.98 -5.15
CA ASP A 81 -18.33 19.93 -5.20
C ASP A 81 -18.94 18.69 -4.51
N GLY A 82 -18.38 18.34 -3.34
CA GLY A 82 -18.81 17.19 -2.55
C GLY A 82 -18.41 15.82 -3.12
N LYS A 83 -17.68 15.78 -4.23
CA LYS A 83 -17.18 14.54 -4.84
C LYS A 83 -15.68 14.39 -4.59
N ARG A 84 -15.28 13.20 -4.17
CA ARG A 84 -13.86 12.87 -4.02
C ARG A 84 -13.21 12.77 -5.39
N THR A 85 -12.20 13.59 -5.61
CA THR A 85 -11.54 13.79 -6.91
C THR A 85 -10.04 13.69 -6.76
N GLU A 86 -9.38 13.02 -7.68
CA GLU A 86 -7.93 13.02 -7.79
C GLU A 86 -7.47 14.30 -8.50
N ARG A 87 -6.59 15.06 -7.85
CA ARG A 87 -5.93 16.22 -8.41
C ARG A 87 -4.46 15.90 -8.60
N LEU A 88 -4.02 15.83 -9.84
CA LEU A 88 -2.63 15.61 -10.19
C LEU A 88 -1.81 16.86 -9.85
N VAL A 89 -0.81 16.71 -8.97
CA VAL A 89 0.07 17.78 -8.50
C VAL A 89 1.40 17.77 -9.27
N TYR A 90 1.92 16.56 -9.54
CA TYR A 90 3.18 16.38 -10.24
C TYR A 90 3.15 15.10 -11.06
N ALA A 91 3.46 15.18 -12.33
CA ALA A 91 3.53 14.05 -13.25
C ALA A 91 4.50 14.37 -14.40
N PRO A 92 5.80 14.14 -14.21
CA PRO A 92 6.77 14.31 -15.28
C PRO A 92 6.52 13.26 -16.39
N PRO A 93 6.98 13.50 -17.62
CA PRO A 93 6.94 12.49 -18.66
C PRO A 93 7.59 11.19 -18.19
N GLN A 94 6.89 10.08 -18.36
CA GLN A 94 7.45 8.77 -18.05
C GLN A 94 8.57 8.41 -19.02
N THR A 95 9.55 7.66 -18.52
CA THR A 95 10.71 7.20 -19.30
C THR A 95 10.83 5.68 -19.33
N LEU A 96 9.74 4.96 -19.07
CA LEU A 96 9.68 3.49 -19.13
C LEU A 96 10.01 3.04 -20.55
N GLN A 97 10.80 1.97 -20.68
CA GLN A 97 11.30 1.50 -21.97
C GLN A 97 10.62 0.21 -22.44
N ASN A 98 10.35 -0.71 -21.53
CA ASN A 98 9.78 -2.03 -21.84
C ASN A 98 8.41 -2.23 -21.18
N LEU A 99 7.92 -1.23 -20.43
CA LEU A 99 6.62 -1.23 -19.78
C LEU A 99 5.73 -0.16 -20.38
N LEU A 100 4.52 -0.52 -20.73
CA LEU A 100 3.43 0.39 -21.04
C LEU A 100 2.42 0.30 -19.90
N LEU A 101 2.23 1.40 -19.17
CA LEU A 101 1.18 1.49 -18.15
C LEU A 101 -0.16 1.81 -18.82
N GLU A 102 -1.11 0.92 -18.66
CA GLU A 102 -2.48 1.10 -19.12
C GLU A 102 -3.34 1.79 -18.03
N PRO A 103 -4.46 2.44 -18.39
CA PRO A 103 -5.34 3.08 -17.40
C PRO A 103 -5.75 2.18 -16.24
N GLU A 104 -5.87 0.91 -16.52
CA GLU A 104 -6.24 -0.10 -15.54
C GLU A 104 -5.09 -0.45 -14.57
N ASP A 105 -3.83 -0.36 -14.99
CA ASP A 105 -2.69 -0.53 -14.08
C ASP A 105 -2.68 0.62 -13.07
N LEU A 106 -3.00 1.83 -13.53
CA LEU A 106 -3.16 2.99 -12.67
C LEU A 106 -4.35 2.84 -11.71
N GLN A 107 -5.44 2.24 -12.18
CA GLN A 107 -6.58 1.93 -11.32
C GLN A 107 -6.23 0.88 -10.26
N ASP A 108 -5.50 -0.18 -10.63
CA ASP A 108 -5.04 -1.18 -9.66
C ASP A 108 -4.17 -0.55 -8.57
N MET A 109 -3.29 0.39 -8.92
CA MET A 109 -2.47 1.12 -7.94
C MET A 109 -3.32 1.96 -6.97
N ARG A 110 -4.49 2.44 -7.40
CA ARG A 110 -5.41 3.22 -6.56
C ARG A 110 -6.31 2.37 -5.69
N ASP A 111 -6.84 1.28 -6.24
CA ASP A 111 -7.98 0.57 -5.67
C ASP A 111 -7.61 -0.80 -5.12
N THR A 112 -6.69 -1.53 -5.77
CA THR A 112 -6.37 -2.91 -5.42
C THR A 112 -5.21 -3.02 -4.43
N LEU A 113 -4.20 -2.15 -4.54
CA LEU A 113 -3.04 -2.21 -3.66
C LEU A 113 -3.37 -1.85 -2.20
N PRO A 114 -4.23 -0.86 -1.89
CA PRO A 114 -4.71 -0.65 -0.54
C PRO A 114 -5.89 -1.58 -0.18
N PHE A 115 -5.72 -2.87 -0.41
CA PHE A 115 -6.74 -3.91 -0.25
C PHE A 115 -7.51 -3.81 1.07
N VAL A 116 -8.83 -4.00 0.99
CA VAL A 116 -9.74 -4.22 2.10
C VAL A 116 -10.55 -5.49 1.84
N LEU A 117 -10.94 -6.20 2.88
CA LEU A 117 -11.85 -7.34 2.79
C LEU A 117 -13.14 -7.03 3.53
N THR A 118 -14.11 -6.49 2.82
CA THR A 118 -15.40 -6.12 3.40
C THR A 118 -16.31 -7.32 3.63
N SER A 119 -17.34 -7.16 4.49
CA SER A 119 -18.33 -8.20 4.73
C SER A 119 -19.07 -8.59 3.45
N GLU A 120 -19.30 -7.63 2.55
CA GLU A 120 -20.00 -7.83 1.28
C GLU A 120 -19.16 -8.66 0.29
N GLU A 121 -17.83 -8.59 0.42
CA GLU A 121 -16.91 -9.32 -0.45
C GLU A 121 -16.45 -10.65 0.13
N LEU A 122 -16.67 -10.88 1.42
CA LEU A 122 -16.17 -12.06 2.13
C LEU A 122 -16.58 -13.38 1.46
N ASP A 123 -17.80 -13.46 0.95
CA ASP A 123 -18.29 -14.64 0.23
C ASP A 123 -17.56 -14.92 -1.09
N SER A 124 -16.83 -13.95 -1.62
CA SER A 124 -16.02 -14.12 -2.84
C SER A 124 -14.65 -14.74 -2.56
N TYR A 125 -14.27 -14.91 -1.29
CA TYR A 125 -12.94 -15.37 -0.89
C TYR A 125 -12.94 -16.63 -0.04
N TYR A 126 -11.90 -17.43 -0.18
CA TYR A 126 -11.45 -18.36 0.85
C TYR A 126 -10.52 -17.60 1.79
N VAL A 127 -10.84 -17.62 3.07
CA VAL A 127 -10.01 -17.01 4.13
C VAL A 127 -9.61 -18.13 5.08
N ARG A 128 -8.30 -18.34 5.24
CA ARG A 128 -7.76 -19.42 6.08
C ARG A 128 -6.77 -18.85 7.09
N TYR A 129 -6.98 -19.12 8.34
CA TYR A 129 -6.06 -18.79 9.42
C TYR A 129 -4.75 -19.54 9.27
N LEU A 130 -3.63 -18.85 9.49
CA LEU A 130 -2.27 -19.40 9.38
C LEU A 130 -1.52 -19.41 10.72
N GLY A 131 -1.95 -18.63 11.69
CA GLY A 131 -1.29 -18.48 12.99
C GLY A 131 -1.22 -17.03 13.44
N HIS A 132 -0.33 -16.77 14.40
CA HIS A 132 -0.01 -15.43 14.90
C HIS A 132 1.40 -15.02 14.51
N GLU A 133 1.57 -13.73 14.20
CA GLU A 133 2.88 -13.10 13.97
C GLU A 133 2.89 -11.69 14.56
N LEU A 134 4.08 -11.18 14.89
CA LEU A 134 4.28 -9.78 15.19
C LEU A 134 4.58 -9.01 13.91
N VAL A 135 3.87 -7.93 13.66
CA VAL A 135 4.20 -6.93 12.64
C VAL A 135 4.68 -5.71 13.41
N ASP A 136 5.98 -5.45 13.34
CA ASP A 136 6.68 -4.55 14.25
C ASP A 136 6.38 -4.95 15.73
N GLU A 137 5.62 -4.20 16.48
CA GLU A 137 5.24 -4.52 17.86
C GLU A 137 3.77 -4.95 18.00
N VAL A 138 3.03 -5.05 16.88
CA VAL A 138 1.60 -5.34 16.86
C VAL A 138 1.36 -6.85 16.72
N PRO A 139 0.76 -7.53 17.71
CA PRO A 139 0.35 -8.93 17.58
C PRO A 139 -0.78 -9.05 16.54
N CYS A 140 -0.62 -9.94 15.59
CA CYS A 140 -1.56 -10.09 14.47
C CYS A 140 -1.98 -11.53 14.26
N PHE A 141 -3.27 -11.74 14.00
CA PHE A 141 -3.74 -12.94 13.31
C PHE A 141 -3.31 -12.89 11.86
N VAL A 142 -2.84 -14.01 11.33
CA VAL A 142 -2.40 -14.13 9.94
C VAL A 142 -3.40 -14.95 9.14
N PHE A 143 -3.87 -14.39 8.02
CA PHE A 143 -4.84 -15.04 7.15
C PHE A 143 -4.34 -15.14 5.72
N ALA A 144 -4.41 -16.35 5.14
CA ALA A 144 -4.32 -16.52 3.70
C ALA A 144 -5.69 -16.19 3.06
N ILE A 145 -5.65 -15.37 2.02
CA ILE A 145 -6.82 -14.88 1.30
C ILE A 145 -6.69 -15.27 -0.17
N LYS A 146 -7.69 -15.92 -0.73
CA LYS A 146 -7.72 -16.33 -2.13
C LYS A 146 -9.13 -16.21 -2.69
N PRO A 147 -9.31 -15.62 -3.90
CA PRO A 147 -10.64 -15.57 -4.51
C PRO A 147 -11.16 -16.95 -4.84
N LYS A 148 -12.46 -17.17 -4.63
CA LYS A 148 -13.17 -18.43 -4.97
C LYS A 148 -13.35 -18.56 -6.46
N ARG A 149 -13.52 -17.45 -7.18
CA ARG A 149 -13.78 -17.39 -8.62
C ARG A 149 -13.00 -16.23 -9.22
N ASN A 150 -12.74 -16.31 -10.52
CA ASN A 150 -12.11 -15.25 -11.30
C ASN A 150 -13.15 -14.74 -12.32
N GLU A 151 -14.01 -13.82 -11.90
CA GLU A 151 -15.07 -13.27 -12.76
C GLU A 151 -14.49 -12.26 -13.74
N PRO A 152 -14.94 -12.26 -15.01
CA PRO A 152 -14.49 -11.28 -15.99
C PRO A 152 -14.80 -9.85 -15.52
N GLY A 153 -13.83 -8.95 -15.67
CA GLY A 153 -13.98 -7.54 -15.31
C GLY A 153 -13.85 -7.20 -13.84
N LYS A 154 -13.76 -8.19 -12.96
CA LYS A 154 -13.51 -7.98 -11.53
C LYS A 154 -12.04 -8.13 -11.19
N ARG A 155 -11.60 -7.32 -10.23
CA ARG A 155 -10.30 -7.41 -9.58
C ARG A 155 -10.45 -8.06 -8.22
N TYR A 156 -9.52 -8.93 -7.90
CA TYR A 156 -9.44 -9.63 -6.64
C TYR A 156 -8.04 -9.50 -6.06
N PHE A 157 -7.91 -9.79 -4.79
CA PHE A 157 -6.63 -9.93 -4.11
C PHE A 157 -6.35 -11.41 -3.81
N ALA A 158 -5.10 -11.84 -3.95
CA ALA A 158 -4.65 -13.13 -3.47
C ALA A 158 -3.34 -12.95 -2.72
N GLY A 159 -3.31 -13.37 -1.45
CA GLY A 159 -2.14 -13.17 -0.60
C GLY A 159 -2.39 -13.45 0.86
N THR A 160 -1.67 -12.74 1.70
CA THR A 160 -1.73 -12.82 3.16
C THR A 160 -2.12 -11.46 3.72
N ALA A 161 -2.98 -11.46 4.74
CA ALA A 161 -3.31 -10.30 5.56
C ALA A 161 -2.94 -10.55 7.02
N TRP A 162 -2.31 -9.58 7.64
CA TRP A 162 -2.04 -9.50 9.07
C TRP A 162 -3.07 -8.57 9.68
N VAL A 163 -3.82 -9.08 10.62
CA VAL A 163 -4.96 -8.40 11.26
C VAL A 163 -4.62 -8.25 12.74
N ASP A 164 -4.62 -7.02 13.24
CA ASP A 164 -4.44 -6.74 14.67
C ASP A 164 -5.37 -7.61 15.51
N ASP A 165 -4.84 -8.28 16.53
CA ASP A 165 -5.60 -9.26 17.31
C ASP A 165 -6.58 -8.63 18.31
N GLN A 166 -6.43 -7.33 18.59
CA GLN A 166 -7.30 -6.55 19.48
C GLN A 166 -8.34 -5.75 18.71
N GLU A 167 -7.91 -4.96 17.72
CA GLU A 167 -8.77 -4.05 16.97
C GLU A 167 -9.45 -4.71 15.78
N LEU A 168 -8.94 -5.85 15.33
CA LEU A 168 -9.42 -6.63 14.18
C LEU A 168 -9.46 -5.78 12.90
N GLN A 169 -8.43 -4.99 12.66
CA GLN A 169 -8.18 -4.24 11.43
C GLN A 169 -6.91 -4.72 10.75
N ILE A 170 -6.84 -4.66 9.43
CA ILE A 170 -5.65 -5.04 8.68
C ILE A 170 -4.52 -4.05 8.98
N VAL A 171 -3.36 -4.57 9.38
CA VAL A 171 -2.11 -3.84 9.63
C VAL A 171 -1.19 -3.92 8.42
N LYS A 172 -1.16 -5.09 7.77
CA LYS A 172 -0.28 -5.37 6.65
C LYS A 172 -0.93 -6.34 5.68
N THR A 173 -0.64 -6.18 4.40
CA THR A 173 -0.97 -7.18 3.38
C THR A 173 0.24 -7.49 2.52
N TYR A 174 0.35 -8.74 2.06
CA TYR A 174 1.33 -9.17 1.07
C TYR A 174 0.66 -10.07 0.04
N GLY A 175 0.71 -9.72 -1.22
CA GLY A 175 0.04 -10.51 -2.26
C GLY A 175 0.13 -9.89 -3.64
N ARG A 176 -0.83 -10.23 -4.48
CA ARG A 176 -0.95 -9.67 -5.83
C ARG A 176 -2.40 -9.45 -6.21
N PRO A 177 -2.68 -8.50 -7.10
CA PRO A 177 -3.97 -8.43 -7.76
C PRO A 177 -4.21 -9.70 -8.57
N MET A 178 -5.45 -10.12 -8.65
CA MET A 178 -5.92 -11.22 -9.48
C MET A 178 -7.07 -10.74 -10.36
N GLY A 179 -7.14 -11.23 -11.59
CA GLY A 179 -8.18 -10.88 -12.53
C GLY A 179 -7.94 -11.47 -13.89
N LYS A 180 -8.76 -11.13 -14.88
CA LYS A 180 -8.55 -11.57 -16.25
C LYS A 180 -7.27 -10.93 -16.78
N LYS A 181 -6.34 -11.74 -17.28
CA LYS A 181 -5.19 -11.26 -18.07
C LYS A 181 -5.73 -10.51 -19.28
N ARG A 182 -5.25 -9.30 -19.52
CA ARG A 182 -5.71 -8.47 -20.62
C ARG A 182 -5.07 -8.83 -21.93
N SER A 183 -3.79 -8.92 -21.94
CA SER A 183 -2.98 -9.36 -23.09
C SER A 183 -2.11 -10.52 -22.67
N ALA A 184 -1.61 -11.25 -23.64
CA ALA A 184 -0.61 -12.25 -23.39
C ALA A 184 0.55 -11.61 -22.62
N GLY A 185 0.84 -12.13 -21.43
CA GLY A 185 2.00 -11.73 -20.65
C GLY A 185 1.83 -10.66 -19.58
N SER A 186 0.75 -9.90 -19.53
CA SER A 186 0.57 -8.93 -18.44
C SER A 186 0.47 -9.63 -17.09
N GLN A 187 1.48 -9.49 -16.26
CA GLN A 187 1.52 -10.06 -14.93
C GLN A 187 1.38 -8.95 -13.88
N TYR A 188 0.57 -9.23 -12.87
CA TYR A 188 0.42 -8.34 -11.72
C TYR A 188 1.58 -8.56 -10.75
N PRO A 189 2.32 -7.50 -10.38
CA PRO A 189 3.40 -7.63 -9.43
C PRO A 189 2.87 -7.98 -8.04
N LYS A 190 3.67 -8.72 -7.29
CA LYS A 190 3.46 -8.87 -5.85
C LYS A 190 3.77 -7.54 -5.17
N PHE A 191 2.99 -7.20 -4.19
CA PHE A 191 3.18 -5.99 -3.40
C PHE A 191 3.01 -6.28 -1.91
N GLU A 192 3.49 -5.36 -1.11
CA GLU A 192 3.33 -5.34 0.33
C GLU A 192 2.82 -3.95 0.70
N THR A 193 1.72 -3.89 1.45
CA THR A 193 1.13 -2.64 1.94
C THR A 193 1.12 -2.64 3.46
N TYR A 194 1.66 -1.60 4.03
CA TYR A 194 1.65 -1.31 5.46
C TYR A 194 0.59 -0.27 5.76
N ARG A 195 -0.04 -0.43 6.91
CA ARG A 195 -1.02 0.51 7.43
C ARG A 195 -0.59 1.00 8.81
N GLU A 196 -0.94 2.24 9.11
CA GLU A 196 -0.73 2.85 10.42
C GLU A 196 -2.04 3.46 10.91
N GLN A 197 -2.16 3.57 12.23
CA GLN A 197 -3.34 4.15 12.84
C GLN A 197 -3.36 5.66 12.62
N VAL A 198 -4.41 6.14 11.97
CA VAL A 198 -4.66 7.56 11.75
C VAL A 198 -5.86 7.98 12.61
N ASP A 199 -5.76 9.11 13.29
CA ASP A 199 -6.77 9.66 14.20
C ASP A 199 -7.25 8.72 15.33
N GLY A 200 -6.45 7.72 15.67
CA GLY A 200 -6.69 6.79 16.78
C GLY A 200 -7.86 5.83 16.57
N LYS A 201 -8.33 5.64 15.32
CA LYS A 201 -9.52 4.82 15.05
C LYS A 201 -9.35 3.81 13.94
N TYR A 202 -8.73 4.18 12.85
CA TYR A 202 -8.61 3.33 11.67
C TYR A 202 -7.16 3.18 11.20
N TRP A 203 -6.83 2.01 10.70
CA TRP A 203 -5.55 1.71 10.09
C TRP A 203 -5.57 2.04 8.59
N PHE A 204 -4.94 3.15 8.23
CA PHE A 204 -4.85 3.61 6.83
C PHE A 204 -3.56 3.12 6.16
N PRO A 205 -3.58 2.82 4.86
CA PRO A 205 -2.37 2.58 4.10
C PRO A 205 -1.43 3.78 4.21
N THR A 206 -0.16 3.55 4.56
CA THR A 206 0.88 4.59 4.60
C THR A 206 1.98 4.32 3.59
N TYR A 207 2.22 3.04 3.30
CA TYR A 207 3.28 2.65 2.41
C TYR A 207 2.95 1.36 1.66
N THR A 208 3.16 1.36 0.34
CA THR A 208 3.13 0.16 -0.49
C THR A 208 4.46 0.00 -1.20
N VAL A 209 5.01 -1.19 -1.22
CA VAL A 209 6.23 -1.54 -1.93
C VAL A 209 6.02 -2.78 -2.79
N SER A 210 6.62 -2.77 -3.96
CA SER A 210 6.75 -3.94 -4.84
C SER A 210 8.17 -4.02 -5.36
N THR A 211 8.77 -5.19 -5.24
CA THR A 211 10.03 -5.55 -5.92
C THR A 211 9.80 -6.89 -6.57
N ASP A 212 9.52 -6.88 -7.86
CA ASP A 212 9.13 -8.08 -8.59
C ASP A 212 9.73 -8.08 -10.01
N THR A 213 9.54 -9.17 -10.72
CA THR A 213 9.88 -9.30 -12.14
C THR A 213 8.62 -9.65 -12.91
N LEU A 214 8.20 -8.73 -13.78
CA LEU A 214 7.10 -8.99 -14.70
C LEU A 214 7.60 -9.87 -15.85
N VAL A 215 6.86 -10.92 -16.16
CA VAL A 215 7.21 -11.87 -17.21
C VAL A 215 6.20 -11.73 -18.34
N PHE A 216 6.66 -11.34 -19.51
CA PHE A 216 5.91 -11.26 -20.75
C PHE A 216 6.34 -12.38 -21.70
N ASP A 217 5.60 -12.61 -22.77
CA ASP A 217 5.90 -13.70 -23.71
C ASP A 217 7.31 -13.60 -24.34
N SER A 218 7.78 -12.36 -24.55
CA SER A 218 9.09 -12.10 -25.19
C SER A 218 10.12 -11.42 -24.31
N SER A 219 9.77 -11.06 -23.07
CA SER A 219 10.66 -10.28 -22.20
C SER A 219 10.38 -10.48 -20.73
N VAL A 220 11.36 -10.15 -19.90
CA VAL A 220 11.25 -10.05 -18.46
C VAL A 220 11.66 -8.66 -18.01
N VAL A 221 10.84 -8.04 -17.19
CA VAL A 221 11.04 -6.65 -16.75
C VAL A 221 11.04 -6.58 -15.23
N PRO A 222 12.22 -6.47 -14.61
CA PRO A 222 12.31 -6.23 -13.16
C PRO A 222 11.85 -4.82 -12.84
N ILE A 223 11.03 -4.70 -11.78
CA ILE A 223 10.52 -3.42 -11.29
C ILE A 223 10.79 -3.22 -9.81
N LYS A 224 10.87 -1.94 -9.42
CA LYS A 224 10.73 -1.49 -8.03
C LYS A 224 9.70 -0.39 -7.99
N MET A 225 8.64 -0.59 -7.23
CA MET A 225 7.57 0.39 -7.06
C MET A 225 7.42 0.73 -5.59
N THR A 226 7.15 2.01 -5.32
CA THR A 226 6.75 2.50 -4.00
C THR A 226 5.57 3.43 -4.15
N ILE A 227 4.62 3.32 -3.23
CA ILE A 227 3.53 4.28 -3.09
C ILE A 227 3.52 4.73 -1.64
N LYS A 228 3.58 6.03 -1.42
CA LYS A 228 3.40 6.64 -0.10
C LYS A 228 2.04 7.32 -0.04
N TYR A 229 1.37 7.13 1.07
CA TYR A 229 0.09 7.78 1.36
C TYR A 229 0.29 8.61 2.63
N GLN A 230 0.07 9.91 2.54
CA GLN A 230 0.38 10.84 3.62
C GLN A 230 -0.64 11.98 3.71
N ASP A 231 -0.55 12.75 4.79
CA ASP A 231 -1.39 13.93 5.02
C ASP A 231 -2.89 13.60 5.08
N TYR A 232 -3.24 12.46 5.66
CA TYR A 232 -4.63 12.08 5.86
C TYR A 232 -5.36 13.11 6.72
N LYS A 233 -6.49 13.60 6.23
CA LYS A 233 -7.37 14.51 6.96
C LYS A 233 -8.82 14.17 6.68
N ARG A 234 -9.65 14.17 7.71
CA ARG A 234 -11.09 13.95 7.56
C ARG A 234 -11.75 15.20 7.00
N PHE A 235 -12.55 15.02 5.95
CA PHE A 235 -13.36 16.11 5.39
C PHE A 235 -14.46 16.52 6.38
N GLY A 236 -14.66 17.83 6.60
CA GLY A 236 -15.65 18.35 7.54
C GLY A 236 -15.18 18.51 8.99
N ALA A 237 -13.93 18.09 9.34
CA ALA A 237 -13.27 18.60 10.53
C ALA A 237 -12.75 20.01 10.19
N GLU A 238 -13.14 21.01 10.96
CA GLU A 238 -12.79 22.43 10.75
C GLU A 238 -11.30 22.59 10.42
N SER A 239 -11.00 22.82 9.16
CA SER A 239 -9.68 23.25 8.73
C SER A 239 -9.79 23.88 7.35
N ASP A 240 -9.55 25.16 7.28
CA ASP A 240 -9.17 25.86 6.05
C ASP A 240 -7.84 25.25 5.54
N ILE A 241 -7.92 24.25 4.67
CA ILE A 241 -6.75 23.63 4.10
C ILE A 241 -6.25 24.53 2.98
N LYS A 242 -5.35 25.44 3.29
CA LYS A 242 -4.53 26.12 2.29
C LYS A 242 -3.49 25.12 1.79
N PHE A 243 -3.80 24.43 0.71
CA PHE A 243 -2.75 23.74 -0.07
C PHE A 243 -1.85 24.84 -0.64
N GLY A 244 -0.55 24.71 -0.42
CA GLY A 244 0.43 25.65 -0.99
C GLY A 244 0.25 25.78 -2.50
N ASP A 245 0.49 26.96 -3.02
CA ASP A 245 0.39 27.28 -4.44
C ASP A 245 1.15 26.26 -5.29
N VAL A 246 0.58 25.93 -6.44
CA VAL A 246 1.27 25.13 -7.48
C VAL A 246 2.59 25.82 -7.78
N VAL A 247 3.70 25.17 -7.48
CA VAL A 247 5.01 25.64 -7.93
C VAL A 247 5.00 25.42 -9.44
N GLU A 248 4.76 26.47 -10.21
CA GLU A 248 4.92 26.42 -11.65
C GLU A 248 6.36 26.00 -11.97
N ALA A 249 6.50 25.06 -12.89
CA ALA A 249 7.81 24.70 -13.40
C ALA A 249 8.50 25.96 -13.94
N PRO A 250 9.83 26.18 -13.67
CA PRO A 250 10.53 27.35 -14.14
C PRO A 250 10.34 27.50 -15.65
N SER A 251 9.86 28.67 -16.07
CA SER A 251 9.64 28.98 -17.48
C SER A 251 11.00 28.99 -18.20
N ASP A 252 11.01 28.65 -19.49
CA ASP A 252 12.23 28.68 -20.32
C ASP A 252 12.94 30.04 -20.35
N LYS A 253 12.36 31.08 -19.75
CA LYS A 253 12.96 32.44 -19.61
C LYS A 253 14.02 32.55 -18.49
N ASP A 254 14.04 31.59 -17.58
CA ASP A 254 14.95 31.61 -16.41
C ASP A 254 16.24 30.79 -16.62
N LYS A 255 16.47 30.29 -17.83
CA LYS A 255 17.74 29.61 -18.16
C LYS A 255 18.88 30.64 -18.29
N PRO A 256 20.00 30.45 -17.59
CA PRO A 256 21.16 31.34 -17.79
C PRO A 256 21.63 31.26 -19.25
N LYS A 257 21.82 32.44 -19.86
CA LYS A 257 22.34 32.53 -21.23
C LYS A 257 23.75 31.91 -21.28
N PRO A 258 24.07 31.13 -22.34
CA PRO A 258 25.40 30.59 -22.49
C PRO A 258 26.42 31.75 -22.63
N PRO A 259 27.67 31.59 -22.13
CA PRO A 259 28.69 32.61 -22.28
C PRO A 259 28.97 32.87 -23.77
N LYS A 260 29.08 34.13 -24.12
CA LYS A 260 29.46 34.53 -25.48
C LYS A 260 30.91 34.13 -25.77
N PRO A 261 31.22 33.81 -27.03
CA PRO A 261 32.55 33.37 -27.45
C PRO A 261 33.65 34.42 -27.24
#